data_9ebcdd09a810e17b521f21681aba3a03
#
_entry.id   9ebcdd09a810e17b521f21681aba3a03
#
_cell.length_a   1.000
_cell.length_b   1.000
_cell.length_c   1.000
_cell.angle_alpha   90.00
_cell.angle_beta   90.00
_cell.angle_gamma   90.00
#
_symmetry.space_group_name_H-M   'P 1'
#
loop_
_entity.id
_entity.type
_entity.pdbx_description
1 polymer ?
#
loop_
_entity_poly.entity_id
_entity_poly.type
_entity_poly.pdbx_seq_one_letter_code
_entity_poly.pdbx_strand_id
1 'polypeptide(L)'
;MRRRARALLLGGLLFGLLGPAQAQLPAATLPTLDGLPRPAAPPLEKGPVVPARVERWREEAKALEHGDGVPRDPVRAAELYCRAARHGDAEAQYSLAWMLTNARGIERNEAVAAHLFAAAAEQGYVQARNMATRLGTPLGDPPACLRPPDEDRLLLAAASPPAPPATTRPSAPVQRPRVLRVPPPAHAPEPLVKYIELVAPEYGLEPHLVWTVIATESNFDASAVSPKNAQGLMQLIPDTARRFGVRNILDPVENIRGGMAYLRWLMARFEGDLRLVAAAYNAGEGAVERYLGVPPFAETRLYVLKIRAGVAGQTHHPFDPTAAEPSPRIDALRQPGAPRWTLPPTQPR
;
A
#
# COMPACT_ATOMS: atom_id res chain seq x y z
N MET A 1 -46.91 -68.98 11.78
CA MET A 1 -46.22 -70.21 11.33
C MET A 1 -44.73 -70.08 11.51
N ARG A 2 -44.15 -70.97 12.26
CA ARG A 2 -42.72 -71.03 12.65
C ARG A 2 -41.82 -71.41 11.48
N ARG A 3 -40.58 -70.89 11.40
CA ARG A 3 -39.33 -71.58 10.99
C ARG A 3 -38.15 -70.67 11.36
N ARG A 4 -37.52 -70.99 12.39
CA ARG A 4 -36.31 -71.71 12.83
C ARG A 4 -35.03 -71.33 12.07
N ALA A 5 -34.10 -70.84 12.89
CA ALA A 5 -32.70 -70.53 12.71
C ALA A 5 -31.84 -71.67 12.10
N ARG A 6 -30.74 -71.26 11.47
CA ARG A 6 -29.47 -72.03 11.48
C ARG A 6 -28.28 -71.04 11.57
N ALA A 7 -27.56 -71.23 12.67
CA ALA A 7 -26.24 -70.61 12.88
C ALA A 7 -25.21 -71.45 12.08
N LEU A 8 -24.27 -70.70 11.46
CA LEU A 8 -23.03 -71.28 10.97
C LEU A 8 -21.88 -70.45 11.58
N LEU A 9 -21.16 -71.09 12.47
CA LEU A 9 -19.85 -70.68 12.98
C LEU A 9 -18.80 -70.89 11.88
N LEU A 10 -18.09 -69.88 11.50
CA LEU A 10 -16.83 -69.97 10.76
C LEU A 10 -15.81 -69.13 11.49
N GLY A 11 -14.83 -69.81 12.06
CA GLY A 11 -13.66 -69.18 12.65
C GLY A 11 -12.77 -68.52 11.55
N GLY A 12 -12.38 -67.33 11.77
CA GLY A 12 -11.45 -66.57 10.91
C GLY A 12 -10.32 -66.02 11.73
N LEU A 13 -9.11 -66.42 11.40
CA LEU A 13 -7.84 -66.05 11.97
C LEU A 13 -7.70 -64.52 12.05
N LEU A 14 -7.33 -64.02 13.22
CA LEU A 14 -6.78 -62.69 13.42
C LEU A 14 -5.36 -62.62 12.82
N PHE A 15 -5.22 -61.98 11.65
CA PHE A 15 -3.96 -61.47 11.19
C PHE A 15 -3.83 -60.02 11.72
N GLY A 16 -3.01 -59.83 12.73
CA GLY A 16 -2.60 -58.52 13.22
C GLY A 16 -1.73 -57.83 12.20
N LEU A 17 -2.31 -56.87 11.48
CA LEU A 17 -1.55 -55.89 10.71
C LEU A 17 -1.05 -54.80 11.66
N LEU A 18 0.22 -54.90 12.09
CA LEU A 18 0.97 -53.78 12.66
C LEU A 18 1.18 -52.75 11.56
N GLY A 19 0.29 -51.74 11.49
CA GLY A 19 0.53 -50.55 10.71
C GLY A 19 1.69 -49.73 11.28
N PRO A 20 2.48 -49.04 10.45
CA PRO A 20 3.58 -48.22 10.93
C PRO A 20 3.00 -47.13 11.85
N ALA A 21 3.55 -47.03 13.05
CA ALA A 21 3.28 -45.93 13.97
C ALA A 21 3.72 -44.63 13.30
N GLN A 22 2.77 -43.84 12.82
CA GLN A 22 3.01 -42.48 12.44
C GLN A 22 3.33 -41.74 13.71
N ALA A 23 4.63 -41.39 13.88
CA ALA A 23 5.07 -40.47 14.89
C ALA A 23 4.38 -39.11 14.59
N GLN A 24 3.33 -38.80 15.32
CA GLN A 24 2.76 -37.48 15.34
C GLN A 24 3.83 -36.55 15.92
N LEU A 25 4.42 -35.73 15.05
CA LEU A 25 5.23 -34.59 15.48
C LEU A 25 4.37 -33.79 16.47
N PRO A 26 4.92 -33.39 17.62
CA PRO A 26 4.18 -32.53 18.54
C PRO A 26 3.79 -31.28 17.77
N ALA A 27 2.50 -30.94 17.78
CA ALA A 27 2.00 -29.69 17.24
C ALA A 27 2.79 -28.56 17.93
N ALA A 28 3.63 -27.87 17.15
CA ALA A 28 4.37 -26.74 17.67
C ALA A 28 3.35 -25.75 18.23
N THR A 29 3.32 -25.60 19.55
CA THR A 29 2.44 -24.63 20.21
C THR A 29 2.85 -23.24 19.74
N LEU A 30 1.94 -22.56 19.05
CA LEU A 30 2.15 -21.18 18.63
C LEU A 30 2.46 -20.32 19.88
N PRO A 31 3.44 -19.42 19.82
CA PRO A 31 3.70 -18.50 20.93
C PRO A 31 2.45 -17.66 21.18
N THR A 32 2.09 -17.50 22.48
CA THR A 32 0.99 -16.62 22.87
C THR A 32 1.41 -15.17 22.72
N LEU A 33 0.51 -14.32 22.21
CA LEU A 33 0.71 -12.88 22.07
C LEU A 33 -0.02 -12.09 23.17
N ASP A 34 -0.52 -12.80 24.19
CA ASP A 34 -1.17 -12.20 25.36
C ASP A 34 -0.16 -11.35 26.13
N GLY A 35 -0.56 -10.16 26.52
CA GLY A 35 0.29 -9.29 27.35
C GLY A 35 1.44 -8.61 26.62
N LEU A 36 1.34 -8.39 25.30
CA LEU A 36 2.32 -7.58 24.58
C LEU A 36 2.55 -6.23 25.28
N PRO A 37 3.82 -5.81 25.49
CA PRO A 37 4.10 -4.53 26.12
C PRO A 37 3.56 -3.39 25.24
N ARG A 38 2.95 -2.39 25.89
CA ARG A 38 2.52 -1.18 25.19
C ARG A 38 3.77 -0.31 24.95
N PRO A 39 4.17 -0.02 23.71
CA PRO A 39 5.26 0.89 23.43
C PRO A 39 4.91 2.30 23.92
N ALA A 40 5.93 3.12 24.20
CA ALA A 40 5.71 4.53 24.45
C ALA A 40 4.98 5.16 23.27
N ALA A 41 3.94 5.96 23.55
CA ALA A 41 3.20 6.65 22.48
C ALA A 41 4.20 7.42 21.60
N PRO A 42 4.14 7.22 20.26
CA PRO A 42 4.98 8.01 19.35
C PRO A 42 4.70 9.49 19.59
N PRO A 43 5.71 10.37 19.44
CA PRO A 43 5.49 11.79 19.49
C PRO A 43 4.37 12.15 18.53
N LEU A 44 3.44 13.01 18.95
CA LEU A 44 2.33 13.50 18.12
C LEU A 44 2.90 13.96 16.77
N GLU A 45 2.69 13.19 15.72
CA GLU A 45 3.09 13.59 14.36
C GLU A 45 2.29 14.85 14.00
N LYS A 46 3.01 15.94 13.81
CA LYS A 46 2.44 17.17 13.25
C LYS A 46 2.14 16.87 11.79
N GLY A 47 0.95 16.40 11.46
CA GLY A 47 0.42 16.23 10.12
C GLY A 47 1.36 15.59 9.06
N PRO A 48 0.90 15.34 7.84
CA PRO A 48 1.76 14.77 6.81
C PRO A 48 2.91 15.73 6.46
N VAL A 49 4.14 15.34 6.79
CA VAL A 49 5.34 16.15 6.54
C VAL A 49 5.67 16.08 5.05
N VAL A 50 5.44 17.18 4.36
CA VAL A 50 5.92 17.35 2.98
C VAL A 50 7.42 17.65 3.02
N PRO A 51 8.25 17.06 2.12
CA PRO A 51 9.66 17.41 2.07
C PRO A 51 9.85 18.92 1.90
N ALA A 52 10.82 19.52 2.60
CA ALA A 52 11.09 20.96 2.58
C ALA A 52 11.26 21.53 1.14
N ARG A 53 11.71 20.70 0.19
CA ARG A 53 11.77 21.03 -1.23
C ARG A 53 10.37 21.31 -1.82
N VAL A 54 9.37 20.52 -1.44
CA VAL A 54 8.00 20.64 -1.95
C VAL A 54 7.34 21.88 -1.37
N GLU A 55 7.56 22.12 -0.09
CA GLU A 55 7.11 23.35 0.59
C GLU A 55 7.68 24.60 -0.07
N ARG A 56 8.98 24.62 -0.39
CA ARG A 56 9.59 25.77 -1.14
C ARG A 56 8.90 26.01 -2.50
N TRP A 57 8.56 24.97 -3.25
CA TRP A 57 7.84 25.14 -4.51
C TRP A 57 6.46 25.76 -4.30
N ARG A 58 5.75 25.36 -3.25
CA ARG A 58 4.45 25.95 -2.92
C ARG A 58 4.58 27.42 -2.55
N GLU A 59 5.52 27.78 -1.67
CA GLU A 59 5.71 29.16 -1.24
C GLU A 59 6.18 30.05 -2.42
N GLU A 60 7.09 29.59 -3.28
CA GLU A 60 7.48 30.28 -4.51
C GLU A 60 6.28 30.47 -5.45
N ALA A 61 5.45 29.45 -5.63
CA ALA A 61 4.24 29.52 -6.43
C ALA A 61 3.27 30.60 -5.90
N LYS A 62 3.08 30.63 -4.59
CA LYS A 62 2.23 31.61 -3.92
C LYS A 62 2.73 33.05 -4.12
N ALA A 63 4.02 33.26 -3.96
CA ALA A 63 4.64 34.58 -4.21
C ALA A 63 4.44 35.05 -5.66
N LEU A 64 4.63 34.16 -6.64
CA LEU A 64 4.41 34.45 -8.06
C LEU A 64 2.93 34.63 -8.43
N GLU A 65 2.01 33.92 -7.80
CA GLU A 65 0.56 34.07 -8.02
C GLU A 65 0.09 35.46 -7.58
N HIS A 66 0.56 35.91 -6.42
CA HIS A 66 0.12 37.20 -5.81
C HIS A 66 0.99 38.36 -6.14
N GLY A 67 2.23 38.18 -6.55
CA GLY A 67 3.21 39.22 -6.75
C GLY A 67 3.89 39.69 -5.46
N ASP A 68 3.97 38.77 -4.46
CA ASP A 68 4.53 39.06 -3.14
C ASP A 68 6.07 39.06 -3.19
N GLY A 69 6.67 40.25 -3.27
CA GLY A 69 8.11 40.42 -3.34
C GLY A 69 8.77 40.04 -4.68
N VAL A 70 8.00 39.57 -5.64
CA VAL A 70 8.44 39.20 -7.00
C VAL A 70 7.42 39.65 -8.04
N PRO A 71 7.81 39.86 -9.31
CA PRO A 71 6.84 40.10 -10.38
C PRO A 71 5.82 38.97 -10.48
N ARG A 72 4.56 39.33 -10.65
CA ARG A 72 3.48 38.36 -10.78
C ARG A 72 3.65 37.53 -12.05
N ASP A 73 3.70 36.17 -11.89
CA ASP A 73 3.77 35.21 -12.98
C ASP A 73 2.85 34.02 -12.66
N PRO A 74 1.55 34.09 -13.00
CA PRO A 74 0.60 33.05 -12.69
C PRO A 74 0.85 31.75 -13.47
N VAL A 75 1.50 31.81 -14.64
CA VAL A 75 1.86 30.61 -15.41
C VAL A 75 2.93 29.81 -14.67
N ARG A 76 3.98 30.51 -14.24
CA ARG A 76 5.04 29.90 -13.44
C ARG A 76 4.54 29.42 -12.07
N ALA A 77 3.63 30.15 -11.45
CA ALA A 77 2.97 29.73 -10.22
C ALA A 77 2.23 28.40 -10.40
N ALA A 78 1.44 28.25 -11.48
CA ALA A 78 0.72 27.02 -11.78
C ALA A 78 1.66 25.82 -12.02
N GLU A 79 2.80 26.02 -12.69
CA GLU A 79 3.82 24.97 -12.87
C GLU A 79 4.40 24.49 -11.53
N LEU A 80 4.72 25.41 -10.63
CA LEU A 80 5.27 25.09 -9.31
C LEU A 80 4.22 24.41 -8.41
N TYR A 81 2.97 24.89 -8.42
CA TYR A 81 1.88 24.23 -7.74
C TYR A 81 1.66 22.82 -8.29
N CYS A 82 1.68 22.62 -9.61
CA CYS A 82 1.59 21.30 -10.24
C CYS A 82 2.71 20.36 -9.76
N ARG A 83 3.96 20.89 -9.68
CA ARG A 83 5.09 20.12 -9.17
C ARG A 83 4.90 19.73 -7.71
N ALA A 84 4.47 20.64 -6.85
CA ALA A 84 4.20 20.36 -5.45
C ALA A 84 3.01 19.38 -5.27
N ALA A 85 1.95 19.56 -6.06
CA ALA A 85 0.76 18.70 -6.06
C ALA A 85 1.09 17.23 -6.37
N ARG A 86 1.99 16.96 -7.31
CA ARG A 86 2.48 15.60 -7.63
C ARG A 86 3.17 14.92 -6.45
N HIS A 87 3.76 15.70 -5.56
CA HIS A 87 4.43 15.22 -4.35
C HIS A 87 3.51 15.17 -3.13
N GLY A 88 2.21 15.40 -3.31
CA GLY A 88 1.20 15.23 -2.26
C GLY A 88 0.95 16.48 -1.42
N ASP A 89 1.39 17.66 -1.85
CA ASP A 89 1.07 18.91 -1.15
C ASP A 89 -0.41 19.29 -1.39
N ALA A 90 -1.25 19.09 -0.37
CA ALA A 90 -2.69 19.31 -0.45
C ALA A 90 -3.04 20.81 -0.67
N GLU A 91 -2.26 21.74 -0.12
CA GLU A 91 -2.45 23.17 -0.33
C GLU A 91 -2.15 23.55 -1.77
N ALA A 92 -1.07 23.01 -2.36
CA ALA A 92 -0.75 23.24 -3.76
C ALA A 92 -1.79 22.64 -4.71
N GLN A 93 -2.34 21.44 -4.38
CA GLN A 93 -3.46 20.85 -5.11
C GLN A 93 -4.68 21.78 -5.08
N TYR A 94 -5.02 22.29 -3.91
CA TYR A 94 -6.13 23.24 -3.75
C TYR A 94 -5.88 24.54 -4.53
N SER A 95 -4.71 25.15 -4.38
CA SER A 95 -4.38 26.46 -5.01
C SER A 95 -4.41 26.36 -6.53
N LEU A 96 -3.81 25.31 -7.11
CA LEU A 96 -3.88 25.08 -8.55
C LEU A 96 -5.31 24.87 -9.04
N ALA A 97 -6.10 24.08 -8.31
CA ALA A 97 -7.52 23.87 -8.63
C ALA A 97 -8.29 25.19 -8.60
N TRP A 98 -8.02 26.06 -7.62
CA TRP A 98 -8.62 27.37 -7.51
C TRP A 98 -8.26 28.30 -8.67
N MET A 99 -6.97 28.31 -9.10
CA MET A 99 -6.53 29.05 -10.27
C MET A 99 -7.26 28.60 -11.55
N LEU A 100 -7.37 27.28 -11.75
CA LEU A 100 -8.06 26.68 -12.91
C LEU A 100 -9.57 26.95 -12.92
N THR A 101 -10.21 26.94 -11.76
CA THR A 101 -11.67 27.21 -11.66
C THR A 101 -11.99 28.66 -11.96
N ASN A 102 -11.15 29.60 -11.52
CA ASN A 102 -11.39 31.04 -11.59
C ASN A 102 -10.63 31.75 -12.71
N ALA A 103 -9.99 31.02 -13.61
CA ALA A 103 -9.16 31.59 -14.69
C ALA A 103 -8.13 32.62 -14.21
N ARG A 104 -7.48 32.36 -13.06
CA ARG A 104 -6.55 33.31 -12.43
C ARG A 104 -5.18 33.33 -13.15
N GLY A 105 -5.15 33.96 -14.32
CA GLY A 105 -3.94 34.12 -15.14
C GLY A 105 -3.53 32.84 -15.91
N ILE A 106 -4.35 31.81 -15.86
CA ILE A 106 -4.27 30.59 -16.66
C ILE A 106 -5.67 30.25 -17.20
N GLU A 107 -5.74 29.42 -18.22
CA GLU A 107 -7.01 28.98 -18.80
C GLU A 107 -7.87 28.21 -17.79
N ARG A 108 -9.18 28.46 -17.80
CA ARG A 108 -10.16 27.74 -16.98
C ARG A 108 -10.22 26.29 -17.39
N ASN A 109 -10.13 25.37 -16.41
CA ASN A 109 -10.28 23.93 -16.64
C ASN A 109 -10.90 23.24 -15.42
N GLU A 110 -12.21 23.16 -15.40
CA GLU A 110 -12.97 22.56 -14.27
C GLU A 110 -12.75 21.06 -14.14
N ALA A 111 -12.50 20.35 -15.27
CA ALA A 111 -12.25 18.90 -15.22
C ALA A 111 -10.95 18.59 -14.47
N VAL A 112 -9.87 19.31 -14.77
CA VAL A 112 -8.60 19.21 -14.03
C VAL A 112 -8.74 19.68 -12.59
N ALA A 113 -9.48 20.77 -12.36
CA ALA A 113 -9.72 21.30 -11.02
C ALA A 113 -10.48 20.31 -10.14
N ALA A 114 -11.47 19.59 -10.68
CA ALA A 114 -12.19 18.56 -9.95
C ALA A 114 -11.28 17.46 -9.40
N HIS A 115 -10.36 16.95 -10.21
CA HIS A 115 -9.35 15.98 -9.77
C HIS A 115 -8.45 16.52 -8.65
N LEU A 116 -8.00 17.76 -8.78
CA LEU A 116 -7.12 18.39 -7.79
C LEU A 116 -7.83 18.66 -6.47
N PHE A 117 -9.06 19.16 -6.50
CA PHE A 117 -9.87 19.32 -5.29
C PHE A 117 -10.17 17.98 -4.62
N ALA A 118 -10.48 16.93 -5.38
CA ALA A 118 -10.70 15.60 -4.85
C ALA A 118 -9.44 15.08 -4.12
N ALA A 119 -8.27 15.21 -4.74
CA ALA A 119 -7.00 14.79 -4.15
C ALA A 119 -6.67 15.54 -2.85
N ALA A 120 -6.90 16.85 -2.80
CA ALA A 120 -6.71 17.64 -1.59
C ALA A 120 -7.74 17.28 -0.49
N ALA A 121 -8.98 17.03 -0.88
CA ALA A 121 -10.06 16.63 0.04
C ALA A 121 -9.82 15.24 0.67
N GLU A 122 -9.29 14.27 -0.10
CA GLU A 122 -8.89 12.95 0.37
C GLU A 122 -7.77 13.01 1.42
N GLN A 123 -6.92 14.03 1.35
CA GLN A 123 -5.89 14.32 2.36
C GLN A 123 -6.43 15.13 3.57
N GLY A 124 -7.73 15.41 3.61
CA GLY A 124 -8.36 16.13 4.72
C GLY A 124 -8.33 17.64 4.60
N TYR A 125 -7.98 18.21 3.45
CA TYR A 125 -8.03 19.67 3.24
C TYR A 125 -9.49 20.16 3.17
N VAL A 126 -9.94 20.81 4.24
CA VAL A 126 -11.37 21.10 4.47
C VAL A 126 -11.98 21.95 3.35
N GLN A 127 -11.26 23.00 2.89
CA GLN A 127 -11.73 23.89 1.84
C GLN A 127 -11.92 23.15 0.50
N ALA A 128 -11.03 22.17 0.21
CA ALA A 128 -11.15 21.35 -0.99
C ALA A 128 -12.39 20.44 -0.97
N ARG A 129 -12.80 19.97 0.21
CA ARG A 129 -13.97 19.08 0.35
C ARG A 129 -15.26 19.75 -0.17
N ASN A 130 -15.47 21.01 0.15
CA ASN A 130 -16.64 21.74 -0.31
C ASN A 130 -16.64 21.91 -1.84
N MET A 131 -15.46 22.18 -2.41
CA MET A 131 -15.33 22.32 -3.87
C MET A 131 -15.46 20.98 -4.59
N ALA A 132 -14.87 19.92 -4.06
CA ALA A 132 -15.03 18.56 -4.59
C ALA A 132 -16.50 18.12 -4.60
N THR A 133 -17.27 18.42 -3.54
CA THR A 133 -18.71 18.13 -3.50
C THR A 133 -19.48 18.90 -4.58
N ARG A 134 -19.12 20.16 -4.85
CA ARG A 134 -19.80 20.98 -5.87
C ARG A 134 -19.50 20.55 -7.30
N LEU A 135 -18.25 20.14 -7.58
CA LEU A 135 -17.82 19.72 -8.92
C LEU A 135 -18.15 18.25 -9.20
N GLY A 136 -18.46 17.48 -8.14
CA GLY A 136 -18.76 16.05 -8.26
C GLY A 136 -17.51 15.17 -8.43
N THR A 137 -17.77 13.90 -8.71
CA THR A 137 -16.69 12.92 -8.92
C THR A 137 -15.92 13.22 -10.20
N PRO A 138 -14.60 13.34 -10.15
CA PRO A 138 -13.80 13.57 -11.37
C PRO A 138 -13.98 12.42 -12.37
N LEU A 139 -14.07 12.77 -13.65
CA LEU A 139 -14.22 11.82 -14.73
C LEU A 139 -12.88 11.61 -15.48
N GLY A 140 -12.65 10.39 -15.91
CA GLY A 140 -11.45 10.03 -16.68
C GLY A 140 -10.20 9.85 -15.83
N ASP A 141 -9.06 9.82 -16.49
CA ASP A 141 -7.75 9.64 -15.85
C ASP A 141 -7.28 10.92 -15.15
N PRO A 142 -6.51 10.77 -14.04
CA PRO A 142 -5.97 11.93 -13.33
C PRO A 142 -5.02 12.73 -14.21
N PRO A 143 -5.02 14.07 -14.09
CA PRO A 143 -4.10 14.93 -14.82
C PRO A 143 -2.64 14.66 -14.42
N ALA A 144 -1.69 15.08 -15.28
CA ALA A 144 -0.26 14.88 -15.04
C ALA A 144 0.22 15.40 -13.66
N CYS A 145 -0.40 16.46 -13.14
CA CYS A 145 -0.11 17.03 -11.81
C CYS A 145 -0.45 16.08 -10.63
N LEU A 146 -1.21 15.02 -10.86
CA LEU A 146 -1.58 14.05 -9.82
C LEU A 146 -1.02 12.65 -10.09
N ARG A 147 -0.36 12.43 -11.22
CA ARG A 147 0.32 11.17 -11.51
C ARG A 147 1.68 11.10 -10.83
N PRO A 148 2.18 9.90 -10.50
CA PRO A 148 3.50 9.75 -9.88
C PRO A 148 4.59 10.48 -10.68
N PRO A 149 5.60 11.09 -10.02
CA PRO A 149 6.76 11.70 -10.69
C PRO A 149 7.54 10.66 -11.51
N ASP A 150 8.13 11.07 -12.63
CA ASP A 150 8.93 10.19 -13.48
C ASP A 150 10.18 9.65 -12.76
N GLU A 151 10.71 10.39 -11.79
CA GLU A 151 11.82 9.96 -10.92
C GLU A 151 11.48 8.67 -10.16
N ASP A 152 10.25 8.55 -9.65
CA ASP A 152 9.78 7.34 -8.98
C ASP A 152 9.68 6.15 -9.95
N ARG A 153 9.45 6.42 -11.23
CA ARG A 153 9.33 5.42 -12.30
C ARG A 153 10.69 4.99 -12.86
N LEU A 154 11.64 5.92 -12.99
CA LEU A 154 13.00 5.63 -13.44
C LEU A 154 13.74 4.75 -12.44
N LEU A 155 13.54 4.97 -11.13
CA LEU A 155 14.07 4.11 -10.08
C LEU A 155 13.52 2.67 -10.15
N LEU A 156 12.32 2.50 -10.69
CA LEU A 156 11.68 1.19 -10.87
C LEU A 156 12.12 0.49 -12.14
N ALA A 157 12.26 1.22 -13.25
CA ALA A 157 12.76 0.67 -14.50
C ALA A 157 14.21 0.17 -14.36
N ALA A 158 15.00 0.85 -13.53
CA ALA A 158 16.37 0.44 -13.21
C ALA A 158 16.43 -0.78 -12.25
N ALA A 159 15.36 -1.04 -11.50
CA ALA A 159 15.27 -2.14 -10.55
C ALA A 159 14.58 -3.39 -11.11
N SER A 160 13.94 -3.29 -12.28
CA SER A 160 13.35 -4.44 -12.97
C SER A 160 14.49 -5.27 -13.60
N PRO A 161 14.62 -6.55 -13.28
CA PRO A 161 15.57 -7.42 -14.01
C PRO A 161 15.17 -7.42 -15.48
N PRO A 162 16.14 -7.36 -16.42
CA PRO A 162 15.84 -7.49 -17.84
C PRO A 162 15.09 -8.80 -18.08
N ALA A 163 14.01 -8.75 -18.87
CA ALA A 163 13.29 -9.95 -19.27
C ALA A 163 14.30 -10.95 -19.87
N PRO A 164 14.31 -12.21 -19.42
CA PRO A 164 15.26 -13.19 -19.96
C PRO A 164 15.03 -13.32 -21.45
N PRO A 165 16.09 -13.29 -22.27
CA PRO A 165 15.97 -13.56 -23.68
C PRO A 165 15.41 -14.97 -23.85
N ALA A 166 14.40 -15.12 -24.70
CA ALA A 166 13.82 -16.41 -25.05
C ALA A 166 14.84 -17.26 -25.79
N THR A 167 15.74 -17.90 -25.06
CA THR A 167 16.64 -18.92 -25.60
C THR A 167 16.57 -20.15 -24.70
N THR A 168 16.07 -21.21 -25.28
CA THR A 168 16.13 -22.58 -24.81
C THR A 168 17.58 -22.99 -24.55
N ARG A 169 18.01 -23.00 -23.29
CA ARG A 169 19.22 -23.70 -22.84
C ARG A 169 18.91 -24.51 -21.58
N PRO A 170 19.42 -25.73 -21.44
CA PRO A 170 19.11 -26.59 -20.33
C PRO A 170 19.63 -26.00 -19.01
N SER A 171 18.79 -26.13 -18.00
CA SER A 171 18.85 -25.54 -16.67
C SER A 171 20.14 -25.89 -15.93
N ALA A 172 20.95 -24.86 -15.68
CA ALA A 172 21.81 -24.88 -14.51
C ALA A 172 20.95 -24.79 -13.24
N PRO A 173 21.35 -25.37 -12.09
CA PRO A 173 20.53 -25.33 -10.88
C PRO A 173 20.24 -23.88 -10.50
N VAL A 174 18.95 -23.55 -10.46
CA VAL A 174 18.46 -22.22 -10.04
C VAL A 174 18.95 -22.00 -8.61
N GLN A 175 19.96 -21.17 -8.45
CA GLN A 175 20.33 -20.66 -7.14
C GLN A 175 19.11 -19.90 -6.62
N ARG A 176 18.51 -20.43 -5.54
CA ARG A 176 17.43 -19.74 -4.84
C ARG A 176 17.92 -18.33 -4.50
N PRO A 177 17.13 -17.28 -4.76
CA PRO A 177 17.51 -15.91 -4.39
C PRO A 177 17.95 -15.91 -2.94
N ARG A 178 19.12 -15.33 -2.65
CA ARG A 178 19.62 -15.17 -1.29
C ARG A 178 18.62 -14.29 -0.54
N VAL A 179 17.81 -14.91 0.30
CA VAL A 179 16.86 -14.19 1.15
C VAL A 179 17.65 -13.18 1.96
N LEU A 180 17.47 -11.91 1.69
CA LEU A 180 18.02 -10.82 2.48
C LEU A 180 17.39 -10.91 3.88
N ARG A 181 18.14 -11.42 4.87
CA ARG A 181 17.69 -11.43 6.25
C ARG A 181 17.83 -10.01 6.82
N VAL A 182 16.77 -9.24 6.72
CA VAL A 182 16.65 -7.98 7.46
C VAL A 182 16.28 -8.33 8.90
N PRO A 183 17.06 -7.93 9.91
CA PRO A 183 16.73 -8.24 11.30
C PRO A 183 15.46 -7.48 11.73
N PRO A 184 14.69 -8.01 12.69
CA PRO A 184 13.58 -7.28 13.27
C PRO A 184 14.05 -6.00 13.96
N PRO A 185 13.21 -4.96 14.07
CA PRO A 185 13.52 -3.77 14.83
C PRO A 185 13.90 -4.12 16.28
N ALA A 186 14.93 -3.47 16.84
CA ALA A 186 15.46 -3.81 18.15
C ALA A 186 14.40 -3.70 19.30
N HIS A 187 13.37 -2.89 19.10
CA HIS A 187 12.27 -2.70 20.06
C HIS A 187 11.06 -3.62 19.80
N ALA A 188 11.12 -4.48 18.75
CA ALA A 188 10.03 -5.40 18.47
C ALA A 188 9.92 -6.46 19.60
N PRO A 189 8.72 -6.72 20.14
CA PRO A 189 8.52 -7.74 21.15
C PRO A 189 8.91 -9.14 20.64
N GLU A 190 9.78 -9.83 21.36
CA GLU A 190 10.29 -11.15 20.95
C GLU A 190 9.18 -12.19 20.66
N PRO A 191 8.09 -12.28 21.47
CA PRO A 191 7.00 -13.22 21.17
C PRO A 191 6.34 -12.93 19.81
N LEU A 192 6.20 -11.64 19.47
CA LEU A 192 5.61 -11.19 18.20
C LEU A 192 6.52 -11.54 17.03
N VAL A 193 7.82 -11.32 17.16
CA VAL A 193 8.81 -11.67 16.13
C VAL A 193 8.75 -13.17 15.84
N LYS A 194 8.80 -14.01 16.89
CA LYS A 194 8.71 -15.48 16.74
C LYS A 194 7.39 -15.92 16.10
N TYR A 195 6.29 -15.28 16.46
CA TYR A 195 4.99 -15.57 15.86
C TYR A 195 4.98 -15.24 14.36
N ILE A 196 5.49 -14.07 13.97
CA ILE A 196 5.56 -13.64 12.57
C ILE A 196 6.48 -14.57 11.76
N GLU A 197 7.66 -14.92 12.29
CA GLU A 197 8.59 -15.84 11.63
C GLU A 197 7.96 -17.21 11.33
N LEU A 198 7.08 -17.67 12.22
CA LEU A 198 6.39 -18.95 12.07
C LEU A 198 5.23 -18.85 11.06
N VAL A 199 4.45 -17.78 11.11
CA VAL A 199 3.15 -17.70 10.41
C VAL A 199 3.23 -16.99 9.06
N ALA A 200 4.12 -16.01 8.86
CA ALA A 200 4.21 -15.27 7.61
C ALA A 200 4.45 -16.16 6.36
N PRO A 201 5.25 -17.24 6.42
CA PRO A 201 5.41 -18.17 5.31
C PRO A 201 4.11 -18.87 4.87
N GLU A 202 3.12 -19.08 5.77
CA GLU A 202 1.81 -19.65 5.43
C GLU A 202 1.05 -18.74 4.45
N TYR A 203 1.33 -17.43 4.48
CA TYR A 203 0.75 -16.43 3.58
C TYR A 203 1.65 -16.12 2.37
N GLY A 204 2.78 -16.83 2.21
CA GLY A 204 3.76 -16.55 1.17
C GLY A 204 4.47 -15.21 1.36
N LEU A 205 4.53 -14.70 2.60
CA LEU A 205 5.17 -13.42 2.94
C LEU A 205 6.50 -13.63 3.65
N GLU A 206 7.45 -12.75 3.37
CA GLU A 206 8.70 -12.69 4.11
C GLU A 206 8.46 -12.01 5.47
N PRO A 207 8.94 -12.60 6.59
CA PRO A 207 8.72 -12.05 7.93
C PRO A 207 9.11 -10.58 8.08
N HIS A 208 10.22 -10.16 7.44
CA HIS A 208 10.70 -8.79 7.53
C HIS A 208 9.76 -7.76 6.91
N LEU A 209 8.98 -8.13 5.90
CA LEU A 209 7.93 -7.27 5.38
C LEU A 209 6.82 -7.07 6.42
N VAL A 210 6.39 -8.15 7.08
CA VAL A 210 5.28 -8.10 8.03
C VAL A 210 5.63 -7.23 9.25
N TRP A 211 6.80 -7.44 9.89
CA TRP A 211 7.17 -6.58 11.01
C TRP A 211 7.49 -5.14 10.60
N THR A 212 7.96 -4.91 9.36
CA THR A 212 8.13 -3.54 8.84
C THR A 212 6.78 -2.82 8.74
N VAL A 213 5.73 -3.52 8.27
CA VAL A 213 4.36 -2.98 8.24
C VAL A 213 3.89 -2.70 9.66
N ILE A 214 3.99 -3.64 10.60
CA ILE A 214 3.57 -3.46 12.00
C ILE A 214 4.32 -2.30 12.66
N ALA A 215 5.63 -2.19 12.45
CA ALA A 215 6.42 -1.07 12.97
C ALA A 215 5.96 0.28 12.42
N THR A 216 5.57 0.31 11.14
CA THR A 216 5.12 1.54 10.47
C THR A 216 3.70 1.93 10.88
N GLU A 217 2.81 0.95 11.09
CA GLU A 217 1.39 1.15 11.40
C GLU A 217 1.15 1.50 12.88
N SER A 218 1.67 0.71 13.78
CA SER A 218 1.35 0.82 15.21
C SER A 218 2.57 0.95 16.11
N ASN A 219 3.78 0.87 15.56
CA ASN A 219 4.99 0.70 16.37
C ASN A 219 4.85 -0.43 17.40
N PHE A 220 4.24 -1.54 16.99
CA PHE A 220 3.94 -2.73 17.81
C PHE A 220 2.92 -2.53 18.95
N ASP A 221 2.09 -1.47 18.90
CA ASP A 221 1.00 -1.28 19.85
C ASP A 221 -0.27 -2.04 19.39
N ALA A 222 -0.59 -3.14 20.09
CA ALA A 222 -1.77 -3.95 19.81
C ALA A 222 -3.10 -3.23 20.09
N SER A 223 -3.07 -2.15 20.86
CA SER A 223 -4.25 -1.35 21.24
C SER A 223 -4.39 -0.06 20.42
N ALA A 224 -3.51 0.17 19.46
CA ALA A 224 -3.51 1.39 18.65
C ALA A 224 -4.82 1.57 17.88
N VAL A 225 -5.37 2.79 17.93
CA VAL A 225 -6.56 3.21 17.16
C VAL A 225 -6.28 4.55 16.52
N SER A 226 -6.38 4.61 15.19
CA SER A 226 -6.14 5.84 14.44
C SER A 226 -7.41 6.73 14.35
N PRO A 227 -7.26 8.03 14.01
CA PRO A 227 -8.41 8.90 13.75
C PRO A 227 -9.33 8.41 12.62
N LYS A 228 -8.83 7.58 11.71
CA LYS A 228 -9.58 6.94 10.63
C LYS A 228 -10.19 5.60 11.05
N ASN A 229 -10.18 5.28 12.37
CA ASN A 229 -10.67 4.02 12.93
C ASN A 229 -9.92 2.77 12.43
N ALA A 230 -8.67 2.91 12.04
CA ALA A 230 -7.78 1.76 11.84
C ALA A 230 -7.29 1.26 13.20
N GLN A 231 -7.24 -0.06 13.42
CA GLN A 231 -7.08 -0.65 14.75
C GLN A 231 -6.06 -1.79 14.78
N GLY A 232 -5.39 -1.93 15.92
CA GLY A 232 -4.49 -3.02 16.23
C GLY A 232 -3.11 -2.92 15.58
N LEU A 233 -2.33 -3.99 15.68
CA LEU A 233 -0.94 -4.06 15.24
C LEU A 233 -0.73 -3.68 13.77
N MET A 234 -1.62 -4.13 12.89
CA MET A 234 -1.55 -3.88 11.45
C MET A 234 -2.55 -2.82 10.97
N GLN A 235 -3.14 -2.05 11.89
CA GLN A 235 -4.03 -0.92 11.63
C GLN A 235 -5.10 -1.22 10.58
N LEU A 236 -5.85 -2.30 10.79
CA LEU A 236 -6.96 -2.65 9.89
C LEU A 236 -8.16 -1.76 10.14
N ILE A 237 -8.76 -1.22 9.09
CA ILE A 237 -10.09 -0.60 9.19
C ILE A 237 -11.17 -1.71 9.28
N PRO A 238 -12.31 -1.46 9.95
CA PRO A 238 -13.34 -2.48 10.18
C PRO A 238 -13.82 -3.21 8.92
N ASP A 239 -13.92 -2.51 7.80
CA ASP A 239 -14.35 -3.10 6.53
C ASP A 239 -13.31 -4.09 5.98
N THR A 240 -12.04 -3.71 6.03
CA THR A 240 -10.92 -4.59 5.65
C THR A 240 -10.85 -5.79 6.59
N ALA A 241 -10.97 -5.57 7.90
CA ALA A 241 -10.98 -6.63 8.90
C ALA A 241 -12.08 -7.67 8.61
N ARG A 242 -13.32 -7.23 8.37
CA ARG A 242 -14.43 -8.12 8.01
C ARG A 242 -14.16 -8.89 6.71
N ARG A 243 -13.64 -8.21 5.68
CA ARG A 243 -13.30 -8.82 4.39
C ARG A 243 -12.32 -9.97 4.52
N PHE A 244 -11.36 -9.86 5.45
CA PHE A 244 -10.33 -10.88 5.68
C PHE A 244 -10.59 -11.76 6.92
N GLY A 245 -11.85 -11.83 7.39
CA GLY A 245 -12.31 -12.79 8.38
C GLY A 245 -11.89 -12.50 9.83
N VAL A 246 -11.47 -11.28 10.14
CA VAL A 246 -11.13 -10.83 11.49
C VAL A 246 -12.40 -10.55 12.26
N ARG A 247 -12.62 -11.24 13.38
CA ARG A 247 -13.80 -11.09 14.26
C ARG A 247 -13.52 -10.13 15.41
N ASN A 248 -12.33 -10.20 15.99
CA ASN A 248 -11.86 -9.27 17.02
C ASN A 248 -10.63 -8.53 16.49
N ILE A 249 -10.83 -7.29 16.04
CA ILE A 249 -9.80 -6.49 15.39
C ILE A 249 -8.66 -6.08 16.34
N LEU A 250 -8.90 -6.07 17.65
CA LEU A 250 -7.89 -5.79 18.69
C LEU A 250 -7.21 -7.06 19.23
N ASP A 251 -7.67 -8.26 18.84
CA ASP A 251 -6.93 -9.49 19.11
C ASP A 251 -5.65 -9.51 18.26
N PRO A 252 -4.46 -9.61 18.89
CA PRO A 252 -3.19 -9.52 18.16
C PRO A 252 -3.03 -10.60 17.08
N VAL A 253 -3.49 -11.82 17.36
CA VAL A 253 -3.39 -12.96 16.45
C VAL A 253 -4.31 -12.76 15.24
N GLU A 254 -5.58 -12.45 15.51
CA GLU A 254 -6.56 -12.22 14.43
C GLU A 254 -6.17 -11.00 13.58
N ASN A 255 -5.69 -9.92 14.19
CA ASN A 255 -5.25 -8.71 13.51
C ASN A 255 -4.07 -8.98 12.57
N ILE A 256 -3.03 -9.68 13.05
CA ILE A 256 -1.86 -10.03 12.23
C ILE A 256 -2.26 -10.97 11.10
N ARG A 257 -3.05 -12.01 11.36
CA ARG A 257 -3.51 -12.93 10.31
C ARG A 257 -4.34 -12.22 9.25
N GLY A 258 -5.26 -11.33 9.65
CA GLY A 258 -6.04 -10.51 8.74
C GLY A 258 -5.20 -9.56 7.90
N GLY A 259 -4.23 -8.88 8.54
CA GLY A 259 -3.29 -8.00 7.84
C GLY A 259 -2.39 -8.75 6.85
N MET A 260 -1.91 -9.95 7.21
CA MET A 260 -1.15 -10.81 6.29
C MET A 260 -2.01 -11.30 5.13
N ALA A 261 -3.28 -11.66 5.37
CA ALA A 261 -4.21 -12.05 4.31
C ALA A 261 -4.45 -10.89 3.33
N TYR A 262 -4.60 -9.67 3.84
CA TYR A 262 -4.72 -8.47 3.00
C TYR A 262 -3.44 -8.20 2.21
N LEU A 263 -2.25 -8.30 2.83
CA LEU A 263 -0.97 -8.17 2.12
C LEU A 263 -0.83 -9.21 1.00
N ARG A 264 -1.13 -10.49 1.27
CA ARG A 264 -1.12 -11.56 0.25
C ARG A 264 -2.05 -11.23 -0.92
N TRP A 265 -3.24 -10.73 -0.62
CA TRP A 265 -4.20 -10.31 -1.64
C TRP A 265 -3.66 -9.14 -2.47
N LEU A 266 -3.09 -8.11 -1.83
CA LEU A 266 -2.47 -6.96 -2.51
C LEU A 266 -1.26 -7.36 -3.36
N MET A 267 -0.45 -8.33 -2.87
CA MET A 267 0.68 -8.88 -3.64
C MET A 267 0.21 -9.49 -4.96
N ALA A 268 -0.86 -10.28 -4.95
CA ALA A 268 -1.42 -10.82 -6.18
C ALA A 268 -2.04 -9.73 -7.05
N ARG A 269 -2.78 -8.80 -6.46
CA ARG A 269 -3.45 -7.68 -7.15
C ARG A 269 -2.49 -6.79 -7.92
N PHE A 270 -1.31 -6.50 -7.36
CA PHE A 270 -0.27 -5.66 -7.94
C PHE A 270 0.98 -6.43 -8.37
N GLU A 271 0.82 -7.76 -8.54
CA GLU A 271 1.85 -8.65 -9.07
C GLU A 271 3.22 -8.49 -8.41
N GLY A 272 3.22 -8.34 -7.08
CA GLY A 272 4.42 -8.26 -6.26
C GLY A 272 5.15 -6.91 -6.26
N ASP A 273 4.66 -5.87 -6.94
CA ASP A 273 5.26 -4.52 -6.87
C ASP A 273 5.07 -3.94 -5.46
N LEU A 274 6.12 -4.01 -4.63
CA LEU A 274 6.08 -3.58 -3.23
C LEU A 274 5.73 -2.10 -3.05
N ARG A 275 6.00 -1.26 -4.03
CA ARG A 275 5.63 0.15 -3.99
C ARG A 275 4.11 0.33 -4.09
N LEU A 276 3.49 -0.40 -5.05
CA LEU A 276 2.04 -0.36 -5.24
C LEU A 276 1.32 -1.05 -4.08
N VAL A 277 1.86 -2.16 -3.59
CA VAL A 277 1.34 -2.88 -2.41
C VAL A 277 1.36 -1.99 -1.18
N ALA A 278 2.50 -1.34 -0.88
CA ALA A 278 2.59 -0.43 0.27
C ALA A 278 1.64 0.77 0.12
N ALA A 279 1.55 1.36 -1.08
CA ALA A 279 0.62 2.46 -1.33
C ALA A 279 -0.84 2.03 -1.15
N ALA A 280 -1.20 0.84 -1.63
CA ALA A 280 -2.55 0.31 -1.52
C ALA A 280 -2.90 -0.09 -0.08
N TYR A 281 -1.95 -0.61 0.67
CA TYR A 281 -2.16 -0.91 2.08
C TYR A 281 -2.55 0.33 2.89
N ASN A 282 -1.85 1.46 2.66
CA ASN A 282 -2.10 2.72 3.36
C ASN A 282 -3.30 3.51 2.82
N ALA A 283 -3.44 3.64 1.48
CA ALA A 283 -4.44 4.50 0.85
C ALA A 283 -5.64 3.74 0.26
N GLY A 284 -5.59 2.41 0.27
CA GLY A 284 -6.55 1.55 -0.42
C GLY A 284 -6.18 1.29 -1.89
N GLU A 285 -6.50 0.09 -2.37
CA GLU A 285 -6.25 -0.32 -3.76
C GLU A 285 -6.94 0.58 -4.80
N GLY A 286 -8.14 1.06 -4.48
CA GLY A 286 -8.89 1.96 -5.36
C GLY A 286 -8.20 3.30 -5.60
N ALA A 287 -7.46 3.84 -4.61
CA ALA A 287 -6.68 5.05 -4.79
C ALA A 287 -5.48 4.80 -5.73
N VAL A 288 -4.77 3.68 -5.55
CA VAL A 288 -3.65 3.30 -6.42
C VAL A 288 -4.11 3.16 -7.87
N GLU A 289 -5.24 2.52 -8.11
CA GLU A 289 -5.82 2.35 -9.44
C GLU A 289 -6.29 3.69 -10.04
N ARG A 290 -6.90 4.55 -9.24
CA ARG A 290 -7.38 5.87 -9.68
C ARG A 290 -6.25 6.79 -10.10
N TYR A 291 -5.18 6.85 -9.31
CA TYR A 291 -4.04 7.73 -9.58
C TYR A 291 -2.95 7.09 -10.45
N LEU A 292 -3.17 5.88 -10.94
CA LEU A 292 -2.23 5.14 -11.80
C LEU A 292 -0.84 5.00 -11.16
N GLY A 293 -0.80 4.65 -9.89
CA GLY A 293 0.41 4.45 -9.11
C GLY A 293 0.28 4.92 -7.67
N VAL A 294 1.41 5.29 -7.05
CA VAL A 294 1.39 5.85 -5.69
C VAL A 294 0.58 7.14 -5.69
N PRO A 295 -0.54 7.22 -4.93
CA PRO A 295 -1.37 8.40 -4.89
C PRO A 295 -0.60 9.64 -4.47
N PRO A 296 -0.98 10.84 -4.95
CA PRO A 296 -0.34 12.09 -4.59
C PRO A 296 -0.80 12.56 -3.20
N PHE A 297 -0.65 11.69 -2.20
CA PHE A 297 -0.92 11.94 -0.79
C PHE A 297 0.40 11.93 -0.02
N ALA A 298 0.68 12.99 0.75
CA ALA A 298 1.93 13.12 1.48
C ALA A 298 2.15 11.94 2.46
N GLU A 299 1.10 11.53 3.18
CA GLU A 299 1.10 10.38 4.09
C GLU A 299 1.49 9.09 3.36
N THR A 300 0.81 8.77 2.27
CA THR A 300 1.05 7.54 1.52
C THR A 300 2.43 7.50 0.89
N ARG A 301 2.92 8.62 0.37
CA ARG A 301 4.27 8.72 -0.19
C ARG A 301 5.34 8.46 0.87
N LEU A 302 5.16 9.04 2.07
CA LEU A 302 6.05 8.79 3.20
C LEU A 302 5.98 7.32 3.66
N TYR A 303 4.77 6.75 3.70
CA TYR A 303 4.56 5.34 4.03
C TYR A 303 5.34 4.41 3.09
N VAL A 304 5.22 4.60 1.78
CA VAL A 304 5.96 3.83 0.77
C VAL A 304 7.48 3.92 1.00
N LEU A 305 8.00 5.11 1.34
CA LEU A 305 9.42 5.28 1.64
C LEU A 305 9.84 4.51 2.91
N LYS A 306 9.03 4.53 3.97
CA LYS A 306 9.27 3.78 5.22
C LYS A 306 9.31 2.28 4.94
N ILE A 307 8.30 1.74 4.23
CA ILE A 307 8.26 0.31 3.89
C ILE A 307 9.49 -0.09 3.06
N ARG A 308 9.82 0.67 2.01
CA ARG A 308 11.02 0.39 1.19
C ARG A 308 12.32 0.39 1.98
N ALA A 309 12.47 1.31 2.93
CA ALA A 309 13.63 1.34 3.81
C ALA A 309 13.69 0.08 4.70
N GLY A 310 12.57 -0.34 5.27
CA GLY A 310 12.48 -1.50 6.15
C GLY A 310 12.68 -2.86 5.43
N VAL A 311 12.46 -2.90 4.12
CA VAL A 311 12.72 -4.09 3.29
C VAL A 311 14.04 -3.99 2.50
N ALA A 312 15.02 -3.22 3.00
CA ALA A 312 16.33 -3.02 2.39
C ALA A 312 16.29 -2.60 0.90
N GLY A 313 15.28 -1.81 0.52
CA GLY A 313 15.12 -1.31 -0.84
C GLY A 313 14.56 -2.33 -1.84
N GLN A 314 14.10 -3.50 -1.39
CA GLN A 314 13.42 -4.47 -2.24
C GLN A 314 12.26 -3.81 -2.98
N THR A 315 12.15 -4.07 -4.27
CA THR A 315 11.12 -3.46 -5.13
C THR A 315 10.02 -4.43 -5.50
N HIS A 316 10.30 -5.72 -5.44
CA HIS A 316 9.38 -6.77 -5.83
C HIS A 316 9.43 -7.94 -4.83
N HIS A 317 8.28 -8.53 -4.54
CA HIS A 317 8.11 -9.68 -3.66
C HIS A 317 7.47 -10.84 -4.45
N PRO A 318 7.90 -12.09 -4.25
CA PRO A 318 7.17 -13.25 -4.79
C PRO A 318 5.72 -13.23 -4.34
N PHE A 319 4.80 -13.65 -5.20
CA PHE A 319 3.39 -13.65 -4.90
C PHE A 319 2.70 -14.92 -5.44
N ASP A 320 1.55 -15.23 -4.87
CA ASP A 320 0.67 -16.29 -5.31
C ASP A 320 -0.41 -15.69 -6.24
N PRO A 321 -0.36 -15.95 -7.56
CA PRO A 321 -1.30 -15.36 -8.51
C PRO A 321 -2.74 -15.84 -8.31
N THR A 322 -2.96 -16.90 -7.51
CA THR A 322 -4.31 -17.41 -7.22
C THR A 322 -4.99 -16.68 -6.06
N ALA A 323 -4.26 -15.85 -5.30
CA ALA A 323 -4.80 -15.14 -4.13
C ALA A 323 -5.73 -13.98 -4.49
N ALA A 324 -5.58 -13.40 -5.68
CA ALA A 324 -6.47 -12.38 -6.21
C ALA A 324 -6.29 -12.25 -7.73
N GLU A 325 -7.31 -11.72 -8.41
CA GLU A 325 -7.13 -11.28 -9.80
C GLU A 325 -6.25 -10.03 -9.85
N PRO A 326 -5.36 -9.92 -10.85
CA PRO A 326 -4.58 -8.71 -11.09
C PRO A 326 -5.47 -7.47 -11.22
N SER A 327 -4.93 -6.30 -10.90
CA SER A 327 -5.65 -5.05 -11.11
C SER A 327 -6.04 -4.89 -12.59
N PRO A 328 -7.27 -4.50 -12.91
CA PRO A 328 -7.68 -4.22 -14.30
C PRO A 328 -6.91 -3.04 -14.90
N ARG A 329 -6.18 -2.29 -14.07
CA ARG A 329 -5.33 -1.16 -14.48
C ARG A 329 -3.83 -1.52 -14.47
N ILE A 330 -3.46 -2.81 -14.30
CA ILE A 330 -2.06 -3.23 -14.11
C ILE A 330 -1.15 -2.79 -15.27
N ASP A 331 -1.62 -2.87 -16.50
CA ASP A 331 -0.85 -2.43 -17.66
C ASP A 331 -0.60 -0.92 -17.65
N ALA A 332 -1.61 -0.12 -17.29
CA ALA A 332 -1.47 1.33 -17.14
C ALA A 332 -0.54 1.70 -15.98
N LEU A 333 -0.55 0.92 -14.88
CA LEU A 333 0.35 1.09 -13.74
C LEU A 333 1.82 0.80 -14.08
N ARG A 334 2.06 -0.06 -15.08
CA ARG A 334 3.41 -0.45 -15.54
C ARG A 334 3.98 0.46 -16.62
N GLN A 335 3.12 1.20 -17.36
CA GLN A 335 3.59 2.03 -18.48
C GLN A 335 4.46 3.19 -18.00
N PRO A 336 5.68 3.39 -18.56
CA PRO A 336 6.46 4.59 -18.34
C PRO A 336 5.88 5.76 -19.15
N GLY A 337 5.67 6.89 -18.49
CA GLY A 337 5.46 8.16 -19.20
C GLY A 337 4.01 8.59 -19.37
N ALA A 338 3.48 9.37 -18.40
CA ALA A 338 2.45 10.34 -18.75
C ALA A 338 3.13 11.53 -19.48
N PRO A 339 2.47 12.13 -20.50
CA PRO A 339 3.01 13.33 -21.15
C PRO A 339 3.30 14.40 -20.09
N ARG A 340 4.40 15.15 -20.28
CA ARG A 340 4.66 16.32 -19.45
C ARG A 340 3.46 17.24 -19.51
N TRP A 341 2.93 17.63 -18.36
CA TRP A 341 1.90 18.65 -18.35
C TRP A 341 2.51 19.95 -18.85
N THR A 342 2.02 20.40 -19.98
CA THR A 342 2.27 21.74 -20.52
C THR A 342 0.95 22.48 -20.38
N LEU A 343 1.00 23.69 -19.84
CA LEU A 343 -0.15 24.58 -19.94
C LEU A 343 -0.52 24.70 -21.41
N PRO A 344 -1.81 24.63 -21.78
CA PRO A 344 -2.22 24.94 -23.13
C PRO A 344 -1.68 26.33 -23.49
N PRO A 345 -1.21 26.55 -24.74
CA PRO A 345 -0.71 27.84 -25.16
C PRO A 345 -1.79 28.89 -24.91
N THR A 346 -1.43 29.96 -24.22
CA THR A 346 -2.30 31.13 -24.05
C THR A 346 -2.64 31.66 -25.45
N GLN A 347 -3.91 31.57 -25.83
CA GLN A 347 -4.35 32.24 -27.05
C GLN A 347 -4.13 33.77 -26.87
N PRO A 348 -3.45 34.44 -27.81
CA PRO A 348 -3.37 35.88 -27.76
C PRO A 348 -4.78 36.46 -27.89
N ARG A 349 -5.11 37.39 -27.01
CA ARG A 349 -6.35 38.16 -27.06
C ARG A 349 -6.39 39.10 -28.26
#